data_3b73449a41b3006671c1691c8aa25ec8
#
_entry.id   3b73449a41b3006671c1691c8aa25ec8
#
_cell.length_a   1.000
_cell.length_b   1.000
_cell.length_c   1.000
_cell.angle_alpha   90.00
_cell.angle_beta   90.00
_cell.angle_gamma   90.00
#
_symmetry.space_group_name_H-M   'P 1'
#
loop_
_entity.id
_entity.type
_entity.pdbx_description
1 polymer ?
#
loop_
_entity_poly.entity_id
_entity_poly.type
_entity_poly.pdbx_seq_one_letter_code
_entity_poly.pdbx_strand_id
1 'polypeptide(L)'
;MLNNPEYYQKLVLDQGYWEPSLLTAPTDEDFIKDIELTKAMGFNGVRKHQKVEDPRYLYHADRLGLLVWGEIGSAYVYTEDYAKRMYAEWMDVLNRDYNHPCIVAWTPLNESWGVQEIKVDLRQQAHANAMVYITKSLDPTRPVISNDGWEHTSSDLVTIHDYSSSGELLRKHLADLDSILAMNPGGRCLFADGYSYLGQPILVTEYGGVKYAPET
;
A
#
# COMPACT_ATOMS: atom_id res chain seq x y z
N MET A 1 -9.95 5.14 13.04
CA MET A 1 -9.59 5.69 14.38
C MET A 1 -8.19 5.20 14.74
N LEU A 2 -7.37 6.01 15.38
CA LEU A 2 -6.07 5.60 15.90
C LEU A 2 -6.10 5.84 17.42
N ASN A 3 -5.83 4.80 18.22
CA ASN A 3 -5.89 4.87 19.69
C ASN A 3 -7.20 5.51 20.23
N ASN A 4 -8.34 5.15 19.64
CA ASN A 4 -9.71 5.57 19.90
C ASN A 4 -10.19 6.92 19.29
N PRO A 5 -9.41 8.02 19.21
CA PRO A 5 -9.90 9.21 18.51
C PRO A 5 -9.95 9.00 16.99
N GLU A 6 -10.78 9.80 16.33
CA GLU A 6 -10.74 9.91 14.88
C GLU A 6 -9.39 10.42 14.43
N TYR A 7 -8.84 9.79 13.39
CA TYR A 7 -7.54 10.14 12.84
C TYR A 7 -7.57 10.09 11.32
N TYR A 8 -7.41 11.23 10.67
CA TYR A 8 -7.35 11.31 9.23
C TYR A 8 -5.91 11.06 8.76
N GLN A 9 -5.70 9.99 8.00
CA GLN A 9 -4.40 9.66 7.44
C GLN A 9 -4.12 10.53 6.22
N LYS A 10 -3.02 11.27 6.25
CA LYS A 10 -2.45 12.04 5.13
C LYS A 10 -1.06 11.50 4.86
N LEU A 11 -1.01 10.52 3.96
CA LEU A 11 0.22 9.80 3.64
C LEU A 11 0.83 10.31 2.34
N VAL A 12 2.14 10.22 2.23
CA VAL A 12 2.86 10.36 0.97
C VAL A 12 3.27 8.99 0.45
N LEU A 13 3.18 8.78 -0.86
CA LEU A 13 3.74 7.61 -1.51
C LEU A 13 5.27 7.75 -1.54
N ASP A 14 5.96 6.77 -0.95
CA ASP A 14 7.40 6.81 -0.77
C ASP A 14 8.05 5.51 -1.24
N GLN A 15 8.82 5.59 -2.31
CA GLN A 15 9.57 4.46 -2.86
C GLN A 15 10.92 4.26 -2.17
N GLY A 16 11.37 5.21 -1.36
CA GLY A 16 12.59 5.10 -0.57
C GLY A 16 13.87 4.96 -1.38
N TYR A 17 13.98 5.67 -2.51
CA TYR A 17 15.20 5.74 -3.30
C TYR A 17 16.08 6.91 -2.88
N TRP A 18 17.38 6.66 -2.88
CA TRP A 18 18.42 7.62 -2.48
C TRP A 18 19.47 7.73 -3.56
N GLU A 19 19.79 8.96 -3.99
CA GLU A 19 20.73 9.19 -5.08
C GLU A 19 22.10 8.51 -4.84
N PRO A 20 22.75 8.64 -3.67
CA PRO A 20 24.08 8.08 -3.47
C PRO A 20 24.11 6.58 -3.12
N SER A 21 23.01 6.02 -2.61
CA SER A 21 23.00 4.67 -2.01
C SER A 21 21.87 3.76 -2.51
N LEU A 22 21.05 4.24 -3.42
CA LEU A 22 19.95 3.57 -4.11
C LEU A 22 18.79 3.16 -3.18
N LEU A 23 18.83 1.98 -2.57
CA LEU A 23 17.68 1.38 -1.90
C LEU A 23 17.60 1.64 -0.39
N THR A 24 18.60 2.29 0.21
CA THR A 24 18.60 2.64 1.63
C THR A 24 19.26 3.99 1.87
N ALA A 25 18.89 4.69 2.93
CA ALA A 25 19.55 5.93 3.28
C ALA A 25 21.05 5.72 3.56
N PRO A 26 21.91 6.70 3.20
CA PRO A 26 23.34 6.64 3.50
C PRO A 26 23.65 6.58 4.99
N THR A 27 22.89 7.31 5.81
CA THR A 27 23.07 7.40 7.24
C THR A 27 21.73 7.36 8.00
N ASP A 28 21.76 7.19 9.31
CA ASP A 28 20.58 7.27 10.17
C ASP A 28 20.00 8.69 10.21
N GLU A 29 20.86 9.70 10.14
CA GLU A 29 20.47 11.11 10.07
C GLU A 29 19.65 11.43 8.82
N ASP A 30 19.94 10.74 7.70
CA ASP A 30 19.16 10.88 6.48
C ASP A 30 17.74 10.31 6.64
N PHE A 31 17.57 9.17 7.31
CA PHE A 31 16.25 8.65 7.67
C PHE A 31 15.47 9.61 8.56
N ILE A 32 16.13 10.17 9.59
CA ILE A 32 15.51 11.13 10.50
C ILE A 32 15.05 12.36 9.73
N LYS A 33 15.91 12.91 8.88
CA LYS A 33 15.62 14.09 8.05
C LYS A 33 14.44 13.84 7.11
N ASP A 34 14.38 12.67 6.47
CA ASP A 34 13.27 12.31 5.57
C ASP A 34 11.93 12.30 6.31
N ILE A 35 11.89 11.67 7.49
CA ILE A 35 10.72 11.65 8.37
C ILE A 35 10.31 13.08 8.81
N GLU A 36 11.28 13.89 9.22
CA GLU A 36 11.03 15.26 9.67
C GLU A 36 10.51 16.15 8.52
N LEU A 37 11.07 16.01 7.32
CA LEU A 37 10.60 16.73 6.13
C LEU A 37 9.17 16.31 5.75
N THR A 38 8.88 15.02 5.78
CA THR A 38 7.53 14.49 5.54
C THR A 38 6.52 15.11 6.50
N LYS A 39 6.84 15.17 7.79
CA LYS A 39 5.99 15.79 8.81
C LYS A 39 5.89 17.32 8.63
N ALA A 40 6.99 17.99 8.28
CA ALA A 40 7.01 19.43 8.04
C ALA A 40 6.13 19.84 6.85
N MET A 41 5.98 18.98 5.85
CA MET A 41 5.05 19.17 4.72
C MET A 41 3.57 18.92 5.10
N GLY A 42 3.29 18.51 6.34
CA GLY A 42 1.93 18.30 6.83
C GLY A 42 1.38 16.88 6.64
N PHE A 43 2.21 15.94 6.22
CA PHE A 43 1.86 14.52 6.21
C PHE A 43 2.03 13.93 7.61
N ASN A 44 1.27 12.89 7.91
CA ASN A 44 1.36 12.16 9.17
C ASN A 44 1.73 10.69 9.00
N GLY A 45 2.09 10.30 7.78
CA GLY A 45 2.56 8.97 7.47
C GLY A 45 3.06 8.84 6.04
N VAL A 46 3.51 7.63 5.72
CA VAL A 46 3.97 7.21 4.40
C VAL A 46 3.39 5.84 4.06
N ARG A 47 3.18 5.61 2.78
CA ARG A 47 3.06 4.27 2.24
C ARG A 47 4.39 3.90 1.57
N LYS A 48 5.08 2.91 2.08
CA LYS A 48 6.34 2.42 1.50
C LYS A 48 6.02 1.56 0.27
N HIS A 49 6.02 2.22 -0.89
CA HIS A 49 5.53 1.65 -2.13
C HIS A 49 6.45 0.59 -2.70
N GLN A 50 5.93 -0.63 -2.81
CA GLN A 50 6.62 -1.82 -3.35
C GLN A 50 8.04 -2.02 -2.77
N LYS A 51 8.19 -1.79 -1.47
CA LYS A 51 9.47 -1.85 -0.79
C LYS A 51 9.34 -2.32 0.65
N VAL A 52 10.13 -3.32 1.01
CA VAL A 52 10.40 -3.62 2.42
C VAL A 52 11.46 -2.64 2.91
N GLU A 53 11.07 -1.74 3.80
CA GLU A 53 11.97 -0.67 4.24
C GLU A 53 13.05 -1.18 5.22
N ASP A 54 14.15 -0.44 5.30
CA ASP A 54 15.22 -0.68 6.28
C ASP A 54 14.64 -0.59 7.72
N PRO A 55 14.96 -1.54 8.61
CA PRO A 55 14.41 -1.53 9.98
C PRO A 55 14.82 -0.29 10.78
N ARG A 56 15.90 0.39 10.43
CA ARG A 56 16.30 1.67 11.06
C ARG A 56 15.29 2.78 10.75
N TYR A 57 14.73 2.80 9.53
CA TYR A 57 13.65 3.74 9.19
C TYR A 57 12.44 3.51 10.09
N LEU A 58 12.02 2.25 10.25
CA LEU A 58 10.88 1.91 11.12
C LEU A 58 11.13 2.31 12.57
N TYR A 59 12.34 2.07 13.10
CA TYR A 59 12.73 2.54 14.41
C TYR A 59 12.61 4.06 14.57
N HIS A 60 13.06 4.83 13.57
CA HIS A 60 12.95 6.28 13.62
C HIS A 60 11.50 6.75 13.42
N ALA A 61 10.71 6.07 12.58
CA ALA A 61 9.29 6.34 12.43
C ALA A 61 8.51 6.10 13.73
N ASP A 62 8.80 5.02 14.47
CA ASP A 62 8.25 4.77 15.81
C ASP A 62 8.56 5.92 16.76
N ARG A 63 9.83 6.31 16.83
CA ARG A 63 10.34 7.33 17.75
C ARG A 63 9.81 8.73 17.45
N LEU A 64 9.67 9.05 16.16
CA LEU A 64 9.25 10.38 15.69
C LEU A 64 7.75 10.49 15.44
N GLY A 65 7.02 9.38 15.53
CA GLY A 65 5.57 9.34 15.38
C GLY A 65 5.11 9.59 13.94
N LEU A 66 5.66 8.85 12.96
CA LEU A 66 5.21 8.83 11.58
C LEU A 66 4.54 7.48 11.28
N LEU A 67 3.31 7.48 10.78
CA LEU A 67 2.62 6.24 10.40
C LEU A 67 3.24 5.63 9.14
N VAL A 68 3.25 4.30 9.06
CA VAL A 68 3.78 3.55 7.91
C VAL A 68 2.77 2.51 7.45
N TRP A 69 2.52 2.44 6.16
CA TRP A 69 1.95 1.26 5.51
C TRP A 69 3.11 0.39 5.02
N GLY A 70 3.18 -0.82 5.54
CA GLY A 70 4.21 -1.80 5.17
C GLY A 70 3.84 -2.53 3.89
N GLU A 71 4.76 -2.56 2.93
CA GLU A 71 4.53 -3.14 1.61
C GLU A 71 5.76 -3.92 1.15
N ILE A 72 5.59 -4.82 0.19
CA ILE A 72 6.66 -5.58 -0.44
C ILE A 72 6.56 -5.47 -1.96
N GLY A 73 7.69 -5.47 -2.66
CA GLY A 73 7.73 -5.47 -4.11
C GLY A 73 7.24 -6.77 -4.72
N SER A 74 6.44 -6.68 -5.78
CA SER A 74 5.92 -7.82 -6.53
C SER A 74 6.77 -8.14 -7.77
N ALA A 75 6.63 -9.36 -8.32
CA ALA A 75 7.19 -9.69 -9.62
C ALA A 75 6.36 -9.11 -10.76
N TYR A 76 6.91 -9.12 -11.97
CA TYR A 76 6.16 -8.70 -13.16
C TYR A 76 5.16 -9.75 -13.65
N VAL A 77 5.41 -11.03 -13.38
CA VAL A 77 4.61 -12.15 -13.90
C VAL A 77 4.35 -13.17 -12.79
N TYR A 78 3.14 -13.74 -12.78
CA TYR A 78 2.79 -14.84 -11.90
C TYR A 78 3.51 -16.13 -12.33
N THR A 79 4.22 -16.75 -11.39
CA THR A 79 4.78 -18.10 -11.52
C THR A 79 4.69 -18.82 -10.17
N GLU A 80 4.76 -20.15 -10.18
CA GLU A 80 4.80 -20.91 -8.92
C GLU A 80 6.04 -20.57 -8.07
N ASP A 81 7.17 -20.33 -8.72
CA ASP A 81 8.41 -19.96 -8.02
C ASP A 81 8.33 -18.56 -7.40
N TYR A 82 7.68 -17.61 -8.10
CA TYR A 82 7.35 -16.31 -7.52
C TYR A 82 6.49 -16.48 -6.27
N ALA A 83 5.38 -17.22 -6.38
CA ALA A 83 4.46 -17.40 -5.26
C ALA A 83 5.16 -18.02 -4.02
N LYS A 84 5.99 -19.04 -4.21
CA LYS A 84 6.76 -19.68 -3.13
C LYS A 84 7.73 -18.70 -2.45
N ARG A 85 8.47 -17.92 -3.23
CA ARG A 85 9.42 -16.93 -2.71
C ARG A 85 8.67 -15.82 -1.98
N MET A 86 7.58 -15.33 -2.55
CA MET A 86 6.77 -14.27 -1.99
C MET A 86 6.20 -14.65 -0.61
N TYR A 87 5.71 -15.88 -0.45
CA TYR A 87 5.23 -16.36 0.85
C TYR A 87 6.35 -16.38 1.90
N ALA A 88 7.51 -16.94 1.55
CA ALA A 88 8.63 -17.04 2.47
C ALA A 88 9.14 -15.66 2.90
N GLU A 89 9.40 -14.79 1.92
CA GLU A 89 9.92 -13.44 2.16
C GLU A 89 8.93 -12.57 2.94
N TRP A 90 7.63 -12.65 2.61
CA TRP A 90 6.60 -11.91 3.33
C TRP A 90 6.47 -12.34 4.79
N MET A 91 6.56 -13.64 5.08
CA MET A 91 6.59 -14.12 6.46
C MET A 91 7.80 -13.59 7.24
N ASP A 92 8.97 -13.52 6.59
CA ASP A 92 10.18 -12.96 7.22
C ASP A 92 10.00 -11.46 7.49
N VAL A 93 9.39 -10.71 6.57
CA VAL A 93 9.05 -9.29 6.77
C VAL A 93 8.12 -9.10 7.96
N LEU A 94 7.02 -9.85 8.01
CA LEU A 94 6.07 -9.77 9.13
C LEU A 94 6.74 -10.10 10.46
N ASN A 95 7.52 -11.17 10.53
CA ASN A 95 8.24 -11.56 11.75
C ASN A 95 9.25 -10.51 12.21
N ARG A 96 9.89 -9.82 11.27
CA ARG A 96 10.83 -8.72 11.58
C ARG A 96 10.11 -7.48 12.10
N ASP A 97 9.01 -7.10 11.42
CA ASP A 97 8.47 -5.74 11.51
C ASP A 97 7.18 -5.61 12.34
N TYR A 98 6.49 -6.70 12.69
CA TYR A 98 5.18 -6.61 13.35
C TYR A 98 5.19 -5.88 14.71
N ASN A 99 6.35 -5.78 15.37
CA ASN A 99 6.49 -5.06 16.64
C ASN A 99 6.65 -3.54 16.49
N HIS A 100 6.75 -3.01 15.26
CA HIS A 100 6.83 -1.58 15.03
C HIS A 100 5.44 -0.92 15.13
N PRO A 101 5.19 -0.08 16.16
CA PRO A 101 3.89 0.59 16.31
C PRO A 101 3.59 1.63 15.22
N CYS A 102 4.59 2.10 14.47
CA CYS A 102 4.38 2.98 13.32
C CYS A 102 3.63 2.29 12.18
N ILE A 103 3.74 0.96 12.03
CA ILE A 103 3.04 0.22 10.98
C ILE A 103 1.56 0.12 11.35
N VAL A 104 0.69 0.61 10.46
CA VAL A 104 -0.76 0.67 10.69
C VAL A 104 -1.58 -0.10 9.65
N ALA A 105 -0.97 -0.54 8.57
CA ALA A 105 -1.58 -1.41 7.55
C ALA A 105 -0.51 -2.21 6.82
N TRP A 106 -0.92 -3.34 6.23
CA TRP A 106 -0.08 -4.21 5.42
C TRP A 106 -0.62 -4.31 3.99
N THR A 107 0.26 -4.18 3.01
CA THR A 107 -0.05 -4.21 1.58
C THR A 107 0.85 -5.21 0.85
N PRO A 108 0.50 -6.50 0.82
CA PRO A 108 1.34 -7.51 0.17
C PRO A 108 1.36 -7.44 -1.36
N LEU A 109 0.34 -6.88 -2.01
CA LEU A 109 0.26 -6.73 -3.46
C LEU A 109 -0.20 -5.33 -3.83
N ASN A 110 0.32 -4.83 -4.96
CA ASN A 110 -0.01 -3.54 -5.54
C ASN A 110 -0.33 -3.67 -7.02
N GLU A 111 -1.45 -3.07 -7.47
CA GLU A 111 -1.81 -2.88 -8.89
C GLU A 111 -1.76 -4.15 -9.74
N SER A 112 -2.07 -5.28 -9.14
CA SER A 112 -2.05 -6.60 -9.79
C SER A 112 -0.66 -7.00 -10.36
N TRP A 113 0.41 -6.34 -9.91
CA TRP A 113 1.77 -6.79 -10.22
C TRP A 113 2.01 -8.18 -9.65
N GLY A 114 2.54 -9.09 -10.47
CA GLY A 114 2.72 -10.50 -10.13
C GLY A 114 1.42 -11.33 -10.15
N VAL A 115 0.25 -10.72 -10.36
CA VAL A 115 -1.07 -11.37 -10.42
C VAL A 115 -1.95 -10.73 -11.49
N GLN A 116 -1.44 -10.57 -12.70
CA GLN A 116 -2.05 -9.76 -13.78
C GLN A 116 -3.45 -10.22 -14.18
N GLU A 117 -3.74 -11.51 -14.01
CA GLU A 117 -5.04 -12.12 -14.34
C GLU A 117 -5.91 -12.37 -13.10
N ILE A 118 -5.61 -11.69 -11.98
CA ILE A 118 -6.32 -11.87 -10.69
C ILE A 118 -7.82 -11.68 -10.82
N LYS A 119 -8.27 -10.89 -11.79
CA LYS A 119 -9.69 -10.70 -12.05
C LYS A 119 -10.41 -12.02 -12.28
N VAL A 120 -9.82 -12.93 -13.05
CA VAL A 120 -10.49 -14.17 -13.54
C VAL A 120 -9.74 -15.45 -13.17
N ASP A 121 -8.43 -15.40 -12.91
CA ASP A 121 -7.62 -16.59 -12.58
C ASP A 121 -7.74 -16.92 -11.11
N LEU A 122 -8.43 -18.04 -10.80
CA LEU A 122 -8.64 -18.51 -9.43
C LEU A 122 -7.34 -18.82 -8.67
N ARG A 123 -6.24 -19.17 -9.36
CA ARG A 123 -4.95 -19.41 -8.70
C ARG A 123 -4.34 -18.10 -8.21
N GLN A 124 -4.45 -17.03 -9.02
CA GLN A 124 -3.96 -15.71 -8.63
C GLN A 124 -4.83 -15.11 -7.54
N GLN A 125 -6.15 -15.32 -7.58
CA GLN A 125 -7.04 -14.95 -6.47
C GLN A 125 -6.70 -15.72 -5.19
N ALA A 126 -6.45 -17.03 -5.30
CA ALA A 126 -6.02 -17.83 -4.15
C ALA A 126 -4.67 -17.38 -3.59
N HIS A 127 -3.73 -16.96 -4.46
CA HIS A 127 -2.45 -16.37 -4.02
C HIS A 127 -2.67 -15.08 -3.24
N ALA A 128 -3.47 -14.14 -3.75
CA ALA A 128 -3.77 -12.89 -3.04
C ALA A 128 -4.43 -13.16 -1.68
N ASN A 129 -5.39 -14.08 -1.63
CA ASN A 129 -6.02 -14.49 -0.36
C ASN A 129 -5.02 -15.16 0.59
N ALA A 130 -4.11 -15.99 0.08
CA ALA A 130 -3.06 -16.60 0.91
C ALA A 130 -2.17 -15.53 1.55
N MET A 131 -1.78 -14.50 0.80
CA MET A 131 -1.00 -13.38 1.35
C MET A 131 -1.76 -12.67 2.49
N VAL A 132 -3.06 -12.42 2.32
CA VAL A 132 -3.91 -11.83 3.36
C VAL A 132 -3.98 -12.74 4.59
N TYR A 133 -4.25 -14.03 4.42
CA TYR A 133 -4.40 -14.94 5.55
C TYR A 133 -3.08 -15.26 6.26
N ILE A 134 -1.97 -15.33 5.56
CA ILE A 134 -0.64 -15.41 6.16
C ILE A 134 -0.40 -14.17 7.04
N THR A 135 -0.68 -12.98 6.52
CA THR A 135 -0.53 -11.74 7.28
C THR A 135 -1.38 -11.78 8.55
N LYS A 136 -2.66 -12.10 8.43
CA LYS A 136 -3.58 -12.17 9.59
C LYS A 136 -3.23 -13.27 10.59
N SER A 137 -2.57 -14.33 10.14
CA SER A 137 -2.12 -15.41 11.04
C SER A 137 -0.95 -14.98 11.92
N LEU A 138 -0.12 -14.06 11.45
CA LEU A 138 1.05 -13.55 12.15
C LEU A 138 0.76 -12.19 12.83
N ASP A 139 -0.06 -11.36 12.22
CA ASP A 139 -0.52 -10.08 12.78
C ASP A 139 -2.04 -9.89 12.60
N PRO A 140 -2.84 -10.33 13.57
CA PRO A 140 -4.30 -10.16 13.52
C PRO A 140 -4.76 -8.73 13.89
N THR A 141 -3.86 -7.82 14.21
CA THR A 141 -4.18 -6.51 14.79
C THR A 141 -4.31 -5.39 13.77
N ARG A 142 -3.67 -5.54 12.62
CA ARG A 142 -3.63 -4.53 11.56
C ARG A 142 -4.48 -4.93 10.35
N PRO A 143 -5.09 -3.96 9.66
CA PRO A 143 -5.78 -4.23 8.40
C PRO A 143 -4.79 -4.65 7.31
N VAL A 144 -5.27 -5.52 6.42
CA VAL A 144 -4.53 -6.03 5.28
C VAL A 144 -5.29 -5.71 4.00
N ILE A 145 -4.59 -5.14 3.02
CA ILE A 145 -5.10 -4.86 1.69
C ILE A 145 -4.71 -6.03 0.78
N SER A 146 -5.67 -6.67 0.12
CA SER A 146 -5.39 -7.84 -0.72
C SER A 146 -4.57 -7.51 -1.97
N ASN A 147 -4.87 -6.37 -2.58
CA ASN A 147 -4.21 -5.83 -3.76
C ASN A 147 -4.54 -4.33 -3.81
N ASP A 148 -3.57 -3.46 -3.64
CA ASP A 148 -3.82 -2.03 -3.54
C ASP A 148 -4.19 -1.43 -4.89
N GLY A 149 -5.23 -0.60 -4.91
CA GLY A 149 -5.68 0.18 -6.05
C GLY A 149 -6.89 -0.39 -6.80
N TRP A 150 -7.00 -1.70 -6.98
CA TRP A 150 -8.06 -2.39 -7.72
C TRP A 150 -8.05 -3.91 -7.56
N GLU A 151 -9.04 -4.59 -8.22
CA GLU A 151 -9.19 -6.06 -8.29
C GLU A 151 -9.04 -6.76 -6.93
N HIS A 152 -9.68 -6.15 -5.91
CA HIS A 152 -9.66 -6.70 -4.56
C HIS A 152 -10.26 -8.10 -4.49
N THR A 153 -9.61 -8.96 -3.70
CA THR A 153 -10.17 -10.22 -3.21
C THR A 153 -10.64 -10.05 -1.76
N SER A 154 -10.34 -10.95 -0.83
CA SER A 154 -10.64 -10.78 0.59
C SER A 154 -9.74 -9.70 1.19
N SER A 155 -10.25 -8.48 1.32
CA SER A 155 -9.51 -7.31 1.79
C SER A 155 -10.23 -6.64 2.97
N ASP A 156 -9.48 -6.14 3.96
CA ASP A 156 -10.06 -5.36 5.07
C ASP A 156 -10.42 -3.94 4.64
N LEU A 157 -9.72 -3.41 3.63
CA LEU A 157 -9.95 -2.09 3.07
C LEU A 157 -10.18 -2.20 1.57
N VAL A 158 -11.00 -1.32 1.00
CA VAL A 158 -11.10 -1.10 -0.44
C VAL A 158 -10.27 0.12 -0.78
N THR A 159 -9.29 -0.04 -1.63
CA THR A 159 -8.36 1.03 -2.01
C THR A 159 -8.46 1.34 -3.49
N ILE A 160 -8.21 2.60 -3.85
CA ILE A 160 -8.41 3.11 -5.19
C ILE A 160 -7.20 3.94 -5.59
N HIS A 161 -6.69 3.70 -6.80
CA HIS A 161 -5.75 4.59 -7.47
C HIS A 161 -6.50 5.42 -8.50
N ASP A 162 -6.57 6.73 -8.30
CA ASP A 162 -7.24 7.66 -9.22
C ASP A 162 -6.29 8.78 -9.64
N TYR A 163 -5.70 8.61 -10.81
CA TYR A 163 -4.82 9.59 -11.45
C TYR A 163 -5.56 10.57 -12.36
N SER A 164 -6.81 10.88 -12.05
CA SER A 164 -7.59 11.90 -12.77
C SER A 164 -6.82 13.21 -12.84
N SER A 165 -6.83 13.81 -14.03
CA SER A 165 -6.07 15.03 -14.33
C SER A 165 -6.64 16.31 -13.70
N SER A 166 -7.84 16.25 -13.12
CA SER A 166 -8.49 17.41 -12.50
C SER A 166 -9.23 17.06 -11.21
N GLY A 167 -9.27 18.04 -10.30
CA GLY A 167 -10.06 17.91 -9.07
C GLY A 167 -11.58 17.82 -9.30
N GLU A 168 -12.07 18.22 -10.47
CA GLU A 168 -13.48 18.04 -10.86
C GLU A 168 -13.78 16.56 -11.13
N LEU A 169 -12.92 15.89 -11.90
CA LEU A 169 -13.05 14.45 -12.16
C LEU A 169 -12.93 13.66 -10.85
N LEU A 170 -11.95 13.95 -10.00
CA LEU A 170 -11.83 13.33 -8.68
C LEU A 170 -13.11 13.48 -7.86
N ARG A 171 -13.66 14.69 -7.78
CA ARG A 171 -14.92 14.92 -7.06
C ARG A 171 -16.10 14.14 -7.66
N LYS A 172 -16.14 14.00 -8.98
CA LYS A 172 -17.19 13.21 -9.66
C LYS A 172 -17.04 11.72 -9.35
N HIS A 173 -15.83 11.18 -9.42
CA HIS A 173 -15.55 9.77 -9.12
C HIS A 173 -15.84 9.39 -7.67
N LEU A 174 -15.58 10.32 -6.76
CA LEU A 174 -15.70 10.10 -5.31
C LEU A 174 -16.95 10.75 -4.70
N ALA A 175 -17.96 11.10 -5.52
CA ALA A 175 -19.13 11.83 -5.08
C ALA A 175 -20.00 11.06 -4.08
N ASP A 176 -20.17 9.77 -4.30
CA ASP A 176 -20.97 8.86 -3.49
C ASP A 176 -20.50 7.41 -3.68
N LEU A 177 -21.07 6.50 -2.89
CA LEU A 177 -20.68 5.09 -2.91
C LEU A 177 -20.93 4.43 -4.27
N ASP A 178 -22.04 4.73 -4.93
CA ASP A 178 -22.40 4.12 -6.20
C ASP A 178 -21.42 4.57 -7.29
N SER A 179 -21.05 5.84 -7.31
CA SER A 179 -20.01 6.39 -8.19
C SER A 179 -18.66 5.71 -7.99
N ILE A 180 -18.28 5.52 -6.72
CA ILE A 180 -17.03 4.82 -6.36
C ILE A 180 -17.05 3.37 -6.84
N LEU A 181 -18.12 2.63 -6.55
CA LEU A 181 -18.23 1.21 -6.91
C LEU A 181 -18.33 0.98 -8.42
N ALA A 182 -18.75 2.00 -9.18
CA ALA A 182 -18.78 1.98 -10.64
C ALA A 182 -17.43 2.36 -11.30
N MET A 183 -16.42 2.72 -10.51
CA MET A 183 -15.10 3.09 -11.06
C MET A 183 -14.39 1.91 -11.71
N ASN A 184 -13.63 2.25 -12.75
CA ASN A 184 -12.66 1.34 -13.36
C ASN A 184 -11.27 2.00 -13.34
N PRO A 185 -10.62 2.09 -12.17
CA PRO A 185 -9.33 2.73 -12.03
C PRO A 185 -8.27 2.02 -12.89
N GLY A 186 -7.52 2.78 -13.66
CA GLY A 186 -6.55 2.21 -14.60
C GLY A 186 -7.15 1.27 -15.67
N GLY A 187 -8.47 1.32 -15.90
CA GLY A 187 -9.20 0.40 -16.80
C GLY A 187 -9.49 -0.98 -16.19
N ARG A 188 -9.31 -1.12 -14.87
CA ARG A 188 -9.54 -2.37 -14.12
C ARG A 188 -10.74 -2.25 -13.19
N CYS A 189 -11.39 -3.35 -12.86
CA CYS A 189 -12.51 -3.38 -11.91
C CYS A 189 -12.01 -3.21 -10.48
N LEU A 190 -12.84 -2.68 -9.57
CA LEU A 190 -12.47 -2.61 -8.15
C LEU A 190 -12.33 -3.97 -7.48
N PHE A 191 -13.08 -4.97 -7.94
CA PHE A 191 -13.08 -6.32 -7.37
C PHE A 191 -12.77 -7.37 -8.43
N ALA A 192 -12.06 -8.41 -8.04
CA ALA A 192 -11.91 -9.63 -8.82
C ALA A 192 -13.26 -10.36 -8.92
N ASP A 193 -13.43 -11.19 -9.95
CA ASP A 193 -14.67 -11.97 -10.16
C ASP A 193 -14.95 -12.87 -8.95
N GLY A 194 -16.18 -12.82 -8.46
CA GLY A 194 -16.61 -13.52 -7.26
C GLY A 194 -16.46 -12.70 -5.96
N TYR A 195 -15.92 -11.49 -6.01
CA TYR A 195 -15.80 -10.58 -4.87
C TYR A 195 -16.62 -9.32 -5.08
N SER A 196 -17.02 -8.68 -3.99
CA SER A 196 -17.83 -7.48 -4.00
C SER A 196 -17.62 -6.65 -2.73
N TYR A 197 -18.14 -5.45 -2.74
CA TYR A 197 -18.16 -4.58 -1.57
C TYR A 197 -19.01 -5.17 -0.44
N LEU A 198 -18.45 -5.26 0.75
CA LEU A 198 -19.10 -5.81 1.95
C LEU A 198 -19.16 -4.79 3.10
N GLY A 199 -18.98 -3.49 2.80
CA GLY A 199 -18.99 -2.43 3.80
C GLY A 199 -17.61 -2.05 4.35
N GLN A 200 -16.52 -2.48 3.71
CA GLN A 200 -15.16 -2.12 4.11
C GLN A 200 -14.95 -0.59 4.00
N PRO A 201 -14.09 0.01 4.83
CA PRO A 201 -13.64 1.37 4.61
C PRO A 201 -13.00 1.54 3.23
N ILE A 202 -13.28 2.67 2.56
CA ILE A 202 -12.76 2.99 1.24
C ILE A 202 -11.73 4.10 1.38
N LEU A 203 -10.55 3.93 0.77
CA LEU A 203 -9.46 4.89 0.79
C LEU A 203 -8.93 5.13 -0.63
N VAL A 204 -8.59 6.37 -0.94
CA VAL A 204 -7.79 6.69 -2.13
C VAL A 204 -6.33 6.63 -1.72
N THR A 205 -5.61 5.65 -2.22
CA THR A 205 -4.23 5.35 -1.81
C THR A 205 -3.19 5.89 -2.79
N GLU A 206 -3.62 6.16 -4.03
CA GLU A 206 -2.80 6.89 -4.99
C GLU A 206 -3.65 7.90 -5.76
N TYR A 207 -3.16 9.14 -5.83
CA TYR A 207 -3.78 10.21 -6.62
C TYR A 207 -2.77 11.33 -6.90
N GLY A 208 -3.11 12.24 -7.80
CA GLY A 208 -2.23 13.34 -8.20
C GLY A 208 -1.22 12.89 -9.26
N GLY A 209 0.03 12.66 -8.89
CA GLY A 209 1.05 12.13 -9.80
C GLY A 209 1.32 13.02 -11.03
N VAL A 210 1.23 14.36 -10.86
CA VAL A 210 1.53 15.31 -11.94
C VAL A 210 3.01 15.22 -12.26
N LYS A 211 3.33 14.92 -13.52
CA LYS A 211 4.71 14.88 -13.98
C LYS A 211 5.33 16.27 -13.86
N TYR A 212 6.32 16.39 -13.01
CA TYR A 212 7.20 17.58 -12.97
C TYR A 212 8.41 17.33 -13.88
N ALA A 213 8.56 18.19 -14.88
CA ALA A 213 9.77 18.26 -15.70
C ALA A 213 10.31 19.68 -15.54
N PRO A 214 11.41 19.89 -14.78
CA PRO A 214 12.06 21.21 -14.76
C PRO A 214 12.46 21.56 -16.21
N GLU A 215 12.24 22.81 -16.60
CA GLU A 215 12.75 23.31 -17.87
C GLU A 215 14.28 23.19 -17.83
N THR A 216 14.84 22.42 -18.78
CA THR A 216 16.30 22.28 -18.98
C THR A 216 16.85 23.48 -19.71
#